data_8d2a378e41a7f60998ac2807ed6a4bef
#
_entry.id   8d2a378e41a7f60998ac2807ed6a4bef
#
_cell.length_a   1.000
_cell.length_b   1.000
_cell.length_c   1.000
_cell.angle_alpha   90.00
_cell.angle_beta   90.00
_cell.angle_gamma   90.00
#
_symmetry.space_group_name_H-M   'P 1'
#
loop_
_entity.id
_entity.type
_entity.pdbx_description
1 polymer ?
#
loop_
_entity_poly.entity_id
_entity_poly.type
_entity_poly.pdbx_seq_one_letter_code
_entity_poly.pdbx_strand_id
1 'polypeptide(L)'
;MGDNPLGRTGALSPEVDLIRIEPVFHEKIWGGRKLETEFGYTIPDGPIGECWAISAHPAGDCHVRDGAYAGMLLSSLWTEHHELFGAAEGDRFPLLIKFLDAAKDLSIQVHPDDAYAAEHEGGSLGKCECWYVLHADPNATIVVGQRAKSPEEFGRLVEEGRWSELLNEVPIHAGDFFQIAPGTVHAIKGGTMVLETQQASDITY
;
A
#
# COMPACT_ATOMS: atom_id res chain seq x y z
N MET A 1 -3.68 -42.57 -14.35
CA MET A 1 -3.17 -41.61 -15.36
C MET A 1 -4.23 -40.53 -15.42
N GLY A 2 -4.05 -39.44 -14.70
CA GLY A 2 -4.98 -38.33 -14.62
C GLY A 2 -4.31 -37.11 -15.25
N ASP A 3 -4.91 -36.61 -16.32
CA ASP A 3 -4.45 -35.47 -17.06
C ASP A 3 -4.49 -34.22 -16.15
N ASN A 4 -3.36 -33.53 -16.08
CA ASN A 4 -3.20 -32.25 -15.41
C ASN A 4 -3.85 -31.16 -16.29
N PRO A 5 -4.93 -30.44 -15.83
CA PRO A 5 -5.61 -29.44 -16.64
C PRO A 5 -4.85 -28.11 -16.77
N LEU A 6 -3.63 -28.00 -16.27
CA LEU A 6 -2.77 -26.80 -16.41
C LEU A 6 -1.75 -26.93 -17.55
N GLY A 7 -2.11 -27.62 -18.61
CA GLY A 7 -1.30 -27.78 -19.80
C GLY A 7 -1.07 -26.54 -20.63
N ARG A 8 -0.23 -25.60 -20.10
CA ARG A 8 0.58 -24.70 -20.89
C ARG A 8 1.95 -24.61 -20.24
N THR A 9 2.82 -25.53 -20.55
CA THR A 9 4.28 -25.33 -20.48
C THR A 9 4.68 -24.43 -21.65
N GLY A 10 4.29 -23.17 -21.63
CA GLY A 10 5.08 -22.14 -22.25
C GLY A 10 6.31 -22.03 -21.36
N ALA A 11 7.43 -22.65 -21.74
CA ALA A 11 8.69 -22.38 -21.12
C ALA A 11 8.91 -20.87 -21.25
N LEU A 12 8.85 -20.15 -20.13
CA LEU A 12 9.43 -18.81 -20.03
C LEU A 12 10.84 -18.97 -20.60
N SER A 13 11.24 -18.10 -21.52
CA SER A 13 12.61 -18.16 -22.02
C SER A 13 13.55 -18.12 -20.82
N PRO A 14 14.68 -18.87 -20.82
CA PRO A 14 15.53 -19.02 -19.65
C PRO A 14 16.12 -17.70 -19.11
N GLU A 15 15.76 -16.55 -19.71
CA GLU A 15 16.24 -15.22 -19.38
C GLU A 15 15.29 -14.41 -18.46
N VAL A 16 14.10 -14.93 -18.06
CA VAL A 16 13.10 -14.16 -17.30
C VAL A 16 12.61 -14.95 -16.07
N ASP A 17 13.51 -15.46 -15.26
CA ASP A 17 13.12 -16.12 -14.01
C ASP A 17 12.75 -15.13 -12.89
N LEU A 18 13.22 -13.87 -12.96
CA LEU A 18 13.01 -12.85 -11.95
C LEU A 18 13.11 -11.44 -12.55
N ILE A 19 12.08 -10.63 -12.34
CA ILE A 19 12.08 -9.20 -12.68
C ILE A 19 12.32 -8.40 -11.42
N ARG A 20 13.45 -7.71 -11.35
CA ARG A 20 13.81 -6.84 -10.22
C ARG A 20 13.31 -5.42 -10.49
N ILE A 21 12.55 -4.89 -9.52
CA ILE A 21 11.95 -3.55 -9.60
C ILE A 21 12.79 -2.58 -8.76
N GLU A 22 13.04 -1.40 -9.29
CA GLU A 22 13.64 -0.27 -8.57
C GLU A 22 12.54 0.51 -7.87
N PRO A 23 12.58 0.63 -6.53
CA PRO A 23 11.53 1.31 -5.78
C PRO A 23 11.57 2.83 -5.97
N VAL A 24 10.42 3.49 -5.74
CA VAL A 24 10.30 4.94 -5.69
C VAL A 24 10.13 5.39 -4.25
N PHE A 25 10.95 6.35 -3.81
CA PHE A 25 10.90 6.88 -2.44
C PHE A 25 10.17 8.22 -2.40
N HIS A 26 9.33 8.40 -1.37
CA HIS A 26 8.57 9.62 -1.15
C HIS A 26 8.91 10.21 0.22
N GLU A 27 9.32 11.49 0.19
CA GLU A 27 9.46 12.29 1.40
C GLU A 27 8.08 12.59 1.99
N LYS A 28 7.96 12.38 3.31
CA LYS A 28 6.74 12.66 4.08
C LYS A 28 7.13 13.31 5.40
N ILE A 29 6.37 14.31 5.84
CA ILE A 29 6.65 15.04 7.10
C ILE A 29 6.64 14.14 8.34
N TRP A 30 6.02 12.97 8.25
CA TRP A 30 5.96 11.95 9.28
C TRP A 30 6.97 10.81 9.09
N GLY A 31 7.75 10.85 8.00
CA GLY A 31 8.69 9.80 7.62
C GLY A 31 9.88 9.65 8.57
N GLY A 32 10.48 8.47 8.53
CA GLY A 32 11.65 8.08 9.29
C GLY A 32 12.87 7.77 8.44
N ARG A 33 13.77 6.97 9.00
CA ARG A 33 15.00 6.49 8.34
C ARG A 33 15.20 4.98 8.49
N LYS A 34 14.19 4.22 8.96
CA LYS A 34 14.31 2.77 9.14
C LYS A 34 14.49 2.01 7.82
N LEU A 35 13.99 2.56 6.70
CA LEU A 35 14.27 2.03 5.36
C LEU A 35 15.78 1.92 5.09
N GLU A 36 16.58 2.87 5.56
CA GLU A 36 18.03 2.85 5.47
C GLU A 36 18.65 1.99 6.56
N THR A 37 18.30 2.25 7.83
CA THR A 37 19.00 1.66 8.99
C THR A 37 18.69 0.20 9.23
N GLU A 38 17.48 -0.26 8.89
CA GLU A 38 17.03 -1.64 9.13
C GLU A 38 16.97 -2.48 7.83
N PHE A 39 16.70 -1.85 6.68
CA PHE A 39 16.56 -2.55 5.40
C PHE A 39 17.73 -2.31 4.44
N GLY A 40 18.64 -1.38 4.75
CA GLY A 40 19.83 -1.12 3.96
C GLY A 40 19.56 -0.46 2.59
N TYR A 41 18.42 0.18 2.43
CA TYR A 41 18.16 0.97 1.22
C TYR A 41 19.04 2.22 1.19
N THR A 42 19.54 2.57 0.02
CA THR A 42 20.07 3.91 -0.22
C THR A 42 18.88 4.84 -0.50
N ILE A 43 18.57 5.70 0.45
CA ILE A 43 17.42 6.61 0.34
C ILE A 43 17.88 8.06 0.28
N PRO A 44 17.09 8.97 -0.31
CA PRO A 44 17.37 10.41 -0.30
C PRO A 44 17.55 10.99 1.10
N ASP A 45 18.17 12.16 1.21
CA ASP A 45 18.20 12.92 2.45
C ASP A 45 16.79 13.36 2.85
N GLY A 46 16.56 13.55 4.17
CA GLY A 46 15.28 13.97 4.70
C GLY A 46 14.43 12.82 5.25
N PRO A 47 13.19 13.11 5.67
CA PRO A 47 12.27 12.13 6.24
C PRO A 47 11.57 11.33 5.13
N ILE A 48 12.01 10.10 4.89
CA ILE A 48 11.41 9.23 3.88
C ILE A 48 10.35 8.36 4.55
N GLY A 49 9.08 8.66 4.27
CA GLY A 49 7.95 7.94 4.84
C GLY A 49 7.49 6.74 4.04
N GLU A 50 7.64 6.77 2.71
CA GLU A 50 7.15 5.72 1.84
C GLU A 50 8.22 5.23 0.87
N CYS A 51 8.34 3.92 0.73
CA CYS A 51 9.03 3.24 -0.33
C CYS A 51 7.99 2.49 -1.16
N TRP A 52 7.66 2.98 -2.34
CA TRP A 52 6.79 2.27 -3.27
C TRP A 52 7.61 1.18 -3.95
N ALA A 53 7.51 -0.01 -3.39
CA ALA A 53 8.36 -1.13 -3.80
C ALA A 53 7.90 -1.76 -5.12
N ILE A 54 6.56 -1.80 -5.33
CA ILE A 54 5.94 -2.26 -6.59
C ILE A 54 4.78 -1.31 -6.88
N SER A 55 4.90 -0.52 -7.95
CA SER A 55 3.92 0.49 -8.34
C SER A 55 3.96 0.74 -9.83
N ALA A 56 2.79 0.74 -10.46
CA ALA A 56 2.56 1.28 -11.79
C ALA A 56 1.68 2.55 -11.73
N HIS A 57 1.58 3.17 -10.55
CA HIS A 57 0.79 4.37 -10.34
C HIS A 57 1.51 5.60 -10.91
N PRO A 58 0.81 6.53 -11.61
CA PRO A 58 1.45 7.69 -12.25
C PRO A 58 2.26 8.58 -11.31
N ALA A 59 1.90 8.63 -10.02
CA ALA A 59 2.64 9.41 -9.01
C ALA A 59 3.96 8.77 -8.58
N GLY A 60 4.26 7.53 -8.99
CA GLY A 60 5.47 6.82 -8.63
C GLY A 60 5.54 5.46 -9.34
N ASP A 61 5.60 5.49 -10.66
CA ASP A 61 5.73 4.30 -11.49
C ASP A 61 7.15 3.75 -11.37
N CYS A 62 7.27 2.55 -10.86
CA CYS A 62 8.54 1.85 -10.71
C CYS A 62 9.07 1.40 -12.07
N HIS A 63 10.36 1.22 -12.16
CA HIS A 63 10.96 0.66 -13.38
C HIS A 63 11.75 -0.62 -13.08
N VAL A 64 11.94 -1.43 -14.12
CA VAL A 64 12.75 -2.63 -14.05
C VAL A 64 14.21 -2.24 -13.88
N ARG A 65 14.86 -2.78 -12.85
CA ARG A 65 16.23 -2.44 -12.50
C ARG A 65 17.27 -2.99 -13.47
N ASP A 66 17.08 -4.22 -13.92
CA ASP A 66 18.04 -4.93 -14.76
C ASP A 66 17.37 -6.07 -15.55
N GLY A 67 18.15 -6.77 -16.39
CA GLY A 67 17.67 -7.87 -17.24
C GLY A 67 17.13 -7.39 -18.58
N ALA A 68 16.33 -8.24 -19.24
CA ALA A 68 15.83 -8.01 -20.60
C ALA A 68 14.94 -6.76 -20.74
N TYR A 69 14.29 -6.36 -19.64
CA TYR A 69 13.36 -5.22 -19.59
C TYR A 69 13.93 -4.02 -18.82
N ALA A 70 15.24 -3.97 -18.60
CA ALA A 70 15.89 -2.91 -17.82
C ALA A 70 15.48 -1.50 -18.29
N GLY A 71 15.05 -0.67 -17.32
CA GLY A 71 14.60 0.70 -17.54
C GLY A 71 13.14 0.85 -17.99
N MET A 72 12.44 -0.24 -18.31
CA MET A 72 11.01 -0.20 -18.64
C MET A 72 10.19 0.11 -17.39
N LEU A 73 9.21 1.00 -17.50
CA LEU A 73 8.24 1.26 -16.42
C LEU A 73 7.34 0.05 -16.19
N LEU A 74 6.90 -0.17 -14.96
CA LEU A 74 6.01 -1.28 -14.63
C LEU A 74 4.66 -1.15 -15.35
N SER A 75 4.16 0.08 -15.54
CA SER A 75 2.95 0.33 -16.33
C SER A 75 3.10 -0.08 -17.79
N SER A 76 4.27 0.21 -18.40
CA SER A 76 4.59 -0.21 -19.76
C SER A 76 4.77 -1.72 -19.84
N LEU A 77 5.44 -2.32 -18.87
CA LEU A 77 5.62 -3.77 -18.79
C LEU A 77 4.25 -4.49 -18.71
N TRP A 78 3.32 -3.97 -17.90
CA TRP A 78 1.96 -4.47 -17.82
C TRP A 78 1.23 -4.44 -19.16
N THR A 79 1.37 -3.32 -19.89
CA THR A 79 0.64 -3.10 -21.15
C THR A 79 1.26 -3.85 -22.32
N GLU A 80 2.59 -3.87 -22.43
CA GLU A 80 3.33 -4.37 -23.59
C GLU A 80 3.72 -5.85 -23.45
N HIS A 81 3.82 -6.34 -22.21
CA HIS A 81 4.27 -7.69 -21.85
C HIS A 81 3.33 -8.36 -20.85
N HIS A 82 2.02 -8.25 -21.10
CA HIS A 82 0.98 -8.75 -20.20
C HIS A 82 1.09 -10.24 -19.90
N GLU A 83 1.67 -11.01 -20.82
CA GLU A 83 1.94 -12.45 -20.66
C GLU A 83 2.83 -12.77 -19.43
N LEU A 84 3.62 -11.82 -18.95
CA LEU A 84 4.46 -11.98 -17.76
C LEU A 84 3.67 -12.01 -16.46
N PHE A 85 2.44 -11.51 -16.48
CA PHE A 85 1.54 -11.44 -15.32
C PHE A 85 0.50 -12.57 -15.28
N GLY A 86 0.66 -13.57 -16.14
CA GLY A 86 -0.21 -14.75 -16.18
C GLY A 86 -1.61 -14.43 -16.68
N ALA A 87 -2.63 -14.79 -15.89
CA ALA A 87 -4.04 -14.59 -16.24
C ALA A 87 -4.65 -13.37 -15.52
N ALA A 88 -3.83 -12.46 -15.01
CA ALA A 88 -4.34 -11.25 -14.39
C ALA A 88 -5.07 -10.40 -15.43
N GLU A 89 -6.25 -9.89 -15.09
CA GLU A 89 -7.09 -9.08 -15.97
C GLU A 89 -7.01 -7.60 -15.59
N GLY A 90 -7.38 -6.73 -16.52
CA GLY A 90 -7.48 -5.29 -16.32
C GLY A 90 -6.58 -4.48 -17.26
N ASP A 91 -6.91 -3.21 -17.38
CA ASP A 91 -6.21 -2.22 -18.23
C ASP A 91 -5.00 -1.59 -17.55
N ARG A 92 -4.84 -1.83 -16.24
CA ARG A 92 -3.75 -1.30 -15.41
C ARG A 92 -3.28 -2.32 -14.39
N PHE A 93 -2.02 -2.20 -13.97
CA PHE A 93 -1.49 -3.03 -12.88
C PHE A 93 -2.29 -2.77 -11.58
N PRO A 94 -2.85 -3.81 -10.94
CA PRO A 94 -3.91 -3.61 -9.95
C PRO A 94 -3.44 -3.24 -8.55
N LEU A 95 -2.14 -3.38 -8.25
CA LEU A 95 -1.61 -3.27 -6.90
C LEU A 95 -0.64 -2.08 -6.75
N LEU A 96 -0.55 -1.60 -5.53
CA LEU A 96 0.49 -0.71 -5.05
C LEU A 96 1.01 -1.27 -3.73
N ILE A 97 2.29 -1.64 -3.69
CA ILE A 97 2.94 -2.27 -2.53
C ILE A 97 3.98 -1.30 -2.00
N LYS A 98 3.87 -0.95 -0.72
CA LYS A 98 4.70 0.05 -0.06
C LYS A 98 5.29 -0.46 1.24
N PHE A 99 6.46 0.03 1.58
CA PHE A 99 6.91 0.09 2.96
C PHE A 99 6.63 1.49 3.49
N LEU A 100 5.97 1.57 4.65
CA LEU A 100 5.70 2.83 5.35
C LEU A 100 6.54 2.86 6.62
N ASP A 101 7.36 3.89 6.77
CA ASP A 101 8.18 4.14 7.96
C ASP A 101 7.66 5.39 8.69
N ALA A 102 6.79 5.15 9.67
CA ALA A 102 6.14 6.20 10.44
C ALA A 102 6.98 6.58 11.68
N ALA A 103 7.77 7.65 11.58
CA ALA A 103 8.42 8.25 12.75
C ALA A 103 7.46 9.13 13.57
N LYS A 104 6.36 9.60 12.96
CA LYS A 104 5.27 10.36 13.58
C LYS A 104 3.93 9.82 13.09
N ASP A 105 2.85 10.25 13.75
CA ASP A 105 1.49 9.84 13.37
C ASP A 105 1.15 10.34 11.95
N LEU A 106 0.54 9.46 11.16
CA LEU A 106 -0.11 9.80 9.91
C LEU A 106 -1.49 10.44 10.20
N SER A 107 -2.08 11.05 9.17
CA SER A 107 -3.45 11.55 9.26
C SER A 107 -4.45 10.43 9.54
N ILE A 108 -5.53 10.78 10.23
CA ILE A 108 -6.71 9.92 10.31
C ILE A 108 -7.41 10.00 8.96
N GLN A 109 -7.70 8.87 8.35
CA GLN A 109 -8.18 8.80 6.98
C GLN A 109 -9.23 7.69 6.79
N VAL A 110 -9.93 7.78 5.66
CA VAL A 110 -10.85 6.76 5.17
C VAL A 110 -10.73 6.68 3.66
N HIS A 111 -10.89 5.49 3.09
CA HIS A 111 -10.80 5.26 1.66
C HIS A 111 -12.13 4.79 1.09
N PRO A 112 -12.46 5.17 -0.17
CA PRO A 112 -13.68 4.74 -0.83
C PRO A 112 -13.57 3.28 -1.32
N ASP A 113 -14.69 2.65 -1.56
CA ASP A 113 -14.77 1.43 -2.37
C ASP A 113 -14.75 1.75 -3.88
N ASP A 114 -14.69 0.70 -4.71
CA ASP A 114 -14.65 0.86 -6.17
C ASP A 114 -15.88 1.56 -6.74
N ALA A 115 -17.07 1.29 -6.18
CA ALA A 115 -18.30 1.88 -6.66
C ALA A 115 -18.34 3.39 -6.41
N TYR A 116 -17.99 3.80 -5.19
CA TYR A 116 -17.91 5.20 -4.81
C TYR A 116 -16.83 5.95 -5.61
N ALA A 117 -15.64 5.35 -5.72
CA ALA A 117 -14.53 5.96 -6.47
C ALA A 117 -14.86 6.10 -7.96
N ALA A 118 -15.50 5.11 -8.56
CA ALA A 118 -15.92 5.19 -9.97
C ALA A 118 -16.90 6.33 -10.22
N GLU A 119 -17.82 6.60 -9.30
CA GLU A 119 -18.83 7.65 -9.42
C GLU A 119 -18.28 9.04 -9.09
N HIS A 120 -17.46 9.17 -8.05
CA HIS A 120 -17.08 10.46 -7.48
C HIS A 120 -15.65 10.89 -7.77
N GLU A 121 -14.76 9.94 -8.17
CA GLU A 121 -13.33 10.16 -8.37
C GLU A 121 -12.88 9.89 -9.82
N GLY A 122 -13.72 10.25 -10.78
CA GLY A 122 -13.38 10.22 -12.21
C GLY A 122 -13.06 8.82 -12.77
N GLY A 123 -13.68 7.77 -12.24
CA GLY A 123 -13.46 6.40 -12.68
C GLY A 123 -12.24 5.74 -12.03
N SER A 124 -11.74 6.28 -10.93
CA SER A 124 -10.64 5.68 -10.17
C SER A 124 -11.05 4.37 -9.48
N LEU A 125 -10.06 3.59 -9.09
CA LEU A 125 -10.26 2.44 -8.19
C LEU A 125 -10.52 2.92 -6.76
N GLY A 126 -11.23 2.14 -5.99
CA GLY A 126 -11.26 2.24 -4.55
C GLY A 126 -9.89 1.94 -3.94
N LYS A 127 -9.80 2.00 -2.61
CA LYS A 127 -8.56 1.71 -1.91
C LYS A 127 -8.81 0.74 -0.74
N CYS A 128 -8.92 -0.54 -1.10
CA CYS A 128 -8.83 -1.63 -0.13
C CYS A 128 -7.36 -1.91 0.13
N GLU A 129 -6.96 -2.06 1.39
CA GLU A 129 -5.57 -2.27 1.77
C GLU A 129 -5.42 -3.27 2.92
N CYS A 130 -4.23 -3.76 3.10
CA CYS A 130 -3.84 -4.52 4.27
C CYS A 130 -2.44 -4.14 4.73
N TRP A 131 -2.19 -4.30 6.03
CA TRP A 131 -0.91 -4.00 6.66
C TRP A 131 -0.32 -5.25 7.33
N TYR A 132 0.94 -5.51 7.04
CA TYR A 132 1.75 -6.42 7.83
C TYR A 132 2.76 -5.61 8.64
N VAL A 133 2.69 -5.70 9.97
CA VAL A 133 3.56 -4.91 10.86
C VAL A 133 4.97 -5.49 10.86
N LEU A 134 5.93 -4.73 10.35
CA LEU A 134 7.34 -5.11 10.29
C LEU A 134 8.08 -4.71 11.56
N HIS A 135 7.75 -3.53 12.12
CA HIS A 135 8.31 -3.00 13.34
C HIS A 135 7.24 -2.24 14.12
N ALA A 136 7.27 -2.36 15.45
CA ALA A 136 6.46 -1.57 16.36
C ALA A 136 7.30 -1.22 17.59
N ASP A 137 7.38 0.06 17.92
CA ASP A 137 7.99 0.52 19.16
C ASP A 137 7.21 -0.03 20.38
N PRO A 138 7.81 -0.11 21.58
CA PRO A 138 7.08 -0.53 22.78
C PRO A 138 5.82 0.32 23.01
N ASN A 139 4.68 -0.35 23.19
CA ASN A 139 3.35 0.24 23.35
C ASN A 139 2.83 0.99 22.12
N ALA A 140 3.35 0.74 20.93
CA ALA A 140 2.81 1.28 19.69
C ALA A 140 1.35 0.86 19.49
N THR A 141 0.56 1.76 18.93
CA THR A 141 -0.84 1.54 18.56
C THR A 141 -1.09 2.01 17.14
N ILE A 142 -2.16 1.51 16.55
CA ILE A 142 -2.75 2.04 15.31
C ILE A 142 -4.22 2.34 15.56
N VAL A 143 -4.82 3.14 14.69
CA VAL A 143 -6.27 3.33 14.66
C VAL A 143 -6.87 2.40 13.63
N VAL A 144 -7.83 1.57 14.02
CA VAL A 144 -8.63 0.73 13.11
C VAL A 144 -10.08 0.79 13.56
N GLY A 145 -10.88 1.54 12.83
CA GLY A 145 -12.30 1.76 13.11
C GLY A 145 -12.59 2.92 14.06
N GLN A 146 -13.85 3.10 14.35
CA GLN A 146 -14.39 4.14 15.22
C GLN A 146 -15.46 3.56 16.14
N ARG A 147 -15.85 4.29 17.21
CA ARG A 147 -16.75 3.81 18.28
C ARG A 147 -18.12 4.47 18.29
N ALA A 148 -18.35 5.50 17.46
CA ALA A 148 -19.66 6.15 17.38
C ALA A 148 -20.72 5.17 16.87
N LYS A 149 -21.94 5.29 17.39
CA LYS A 149 -23.05 4.38 17.10
C LYS A 149 -24.00 4.93 16.05
N SER A 150 -23.80 6.20 15.64
CA SER A 150 -24.55 6.84 14.56
C SER A 150 -23.73 7.90 13.85
N PRO A 151 -24.10 8.29 12.62
CA PRO A 151 -23.44 9.40 11.90
C PRO A 151 -23.49 10.72 12.69
N GLU A 152 -24.57 11.00 13.39
CA GLU A 152 -24.74 12.21 14.22
C GLU A 152 -23.77 12.22 15.41
N GLU A 153 -23.61 11.06 16.06
CA GLU A 153 -22.62 10.91 17.15
C GLU A 153 -21.21 11.07 16.62
N PHE A 154 -20.91 10.48 15.48
CA PHE A 154 -19.61 10.63 14.81
C PHE A 154 -19.31 12.10 14.54
N GLY A 155 -20.22 12.81 13.86
CA GLY A 155 -20.07 14.23 13.55
C GLY A 155 -19.88 15.09 14.80
N ARG A 156 -20.68 14.86 15.83
CA ARG A 156 -20.57 15.57 17.12
C ARG A 156 -19.20 15.35 17.79
N LEU A 157 -18.71 14.11 17.84
CA LEU A 157 -17.40 13.81 18.46
C LEU A 157 -16.25 14.42 17.67
N VAL A 158 -16.35 14.50 16.34
CA VAL A 158 -15.39 15.21 15.48
C VAL A 158 -15.41 16.71 15.76
N GLU A 159 -16.59 17.36 15.78
CA GLU A 159 -16.76 18.78 16.04
C GLU A 159 -16.24 19.19 17.43
N GLU A 160 -16.46 18.35 18.43
CA GLU A 160 -16.01 18.54 19.82
C GLU A 160 -14.51 18.20 20.01
N GLY A 161 -13.83 17.66 19.00
CA GLY A 161 -12.42 17.22 19.10
C GLY A 161 -12.19 16.02 20.03
N ARG A 162 -13.20 15.21 20.27
CA ARG A 162 -13.18 14.07 21.22
C ARG A 162 -12.62 12.81 20.56
N TRP A 163 -11.44 12.92 19.98
CA TRP A 163 -10.81 11.86 19.20
C TRP A 163 -10.56 10.59 20.00
N SER A 164 -10.15 10.68 21.25
CA SER A 164 -9.90 9.53 22.13
C SER A 164 -11.15 8.70 22.44
N GLU A 165 -12.33 9.30 22.35
CA GLU A 165 -13.59 8.60 22.51
C GLU A 165 -14.09 8.02 21.19
N LEU A 166 -13.80 8.72 20.09
CA LEU A 166 -14.22 8.34 18.75
C LEU A 166 -13.40 7.19 18.18
N LEU A 167 -12.07 7.30 18.24
CA LEU A 167 -11.17 6.40 17.54
C LEU A 167 -10.95 5.09 18.28
N ASN A 168 -10.92 3.99 17.54
CA ASN A 168 -10.58 2.68 18.08
C ASN A 168 -9.08 2.45 17.94
N GLU A 169 -8.31 2.74 18.99
CA GLU A 169 -6.89 2.43 19.07
C GLU A 169 -6.67 0.97 19.44
N VAL A 170 -5.77 0.31 18.69
CA VAL A 170 -5.41 -1.09 18.84
C VAL A 170 -3.91 -1.21 19.09
N PRO A 171 -3.45 -1.89 20.15
CA PRO A 171 -2.03 -2.18 20.33
C PRO A 171 -1.53 -3.13 19.25
N ILE A 172 -0.27 -2.95 18.83
CA ILE A 172 0.34 -3.71 17.76
C ILE A 172 1.72 -4.25 18.13
N HIS A 173 2.11 -5.32 17.43
CA HIS A 173 3.43 -5.92 17.53
C HIS A 173 3.92 -6.30 16.13
N ALA A 174 5.21 -6.44 15.96
CA ALA A 174 5.78 -6.99 14.73
C ALA A 174 5.20 -8.39 14.46
N GLY A 175 4.77 -8.63 13.23
CA GLY A 175 4.10 -9.87 12.80
C GLY A 175 2.57 -9.80 12.78
N ASP A 176 1.95 -8.75 13.33
CA ASP A 176 0.51 -8.57 13.25
C ASP A 176 0.08 -8.24 11.80
N PHE A 177 -1.14 -8.65 11.46
CA PHE A 177 -1.76 -8.40 10.15
C PHE A 177 -3.13 -7.75 10.32
N PHE A 178 -3.39 -6.70 9.54
CA PHE A 178 -4.66 -5.97 9.55
C PHE A 178 -5.20 -5.83 8.14
N GLN A 179 -6.45 -6.25 7.93
CA GLN A 179 -7.19 -5.94 6.71
C GLN A 179 -7.99 -4.66 6.95
N ILE A 180 -7.76 -3.65 6.12
CA ILE A 180 -8.46 -2.35 6.14
C ILE A 180 -9.44 -2.30 4.98
N ALA A 181 -10.69 -2.60 5.27
CA ALA A 181 -11.75 -2.49 4.25
C ALA A 181 -12.06 -1.02 3.93
N PRO A 182 -12.49 -0.70 2.70
CA PRO A 182 -12.99 0.62 2.38
C PRO A 182 -14.07 1.08 3.38
N GLY A 183 -14.11 2.38 3.68
CA GLY A 183 -15.00 2.96 4.70
C GLY A 183 -14.54 2.80 6.14
N THR A 184 -13.43 2.08 6.40
CA THR A 184 -12.86 1.98 7.75
C THR A 184 -12.04 3.24 8.06
N VAL A 185 -12.37 3.94 9.14
CA VAL A 185 -11.53 5.03 9.67
C VAL A 185 -10.25 4.42 10.26
N HIS A 186 -9.09 4.90 9.85
CA HIS A 186 -7.82 4.31 10.28
C HIS A 186 -6.68 5.33 10.29
N ALA A 187 -5.61 5.00 11.02
CA ALA A 187 -4.34 5.74 11.00
C ALA A 187 -3.19 4.85 11.47
N ILE A 188 -2.06 4.95 10.81
CA ILE A 188 -0.78 4.44 11.30
C ILE A 188 -0.18 5.50 12.22
N LYS A 189 0.31 5.08 13.38
CA LYS A 189 0.91 5.98 14.37
C LYS A 189 2.42 5.87 14.38
N GLY A 190 3.07 6.89 14.92
CA GLY A 190 4.52 6.96 15.04
C GLY A 190 5.12 5.78 15.79
N GLY A 191 6.35 5.41 15.43
CA GLY A 191 7.02 4.21 15.96
C GLY A 191 6.63 2.91 15.26
N THR A 192 5.91 2.99 14.14
CA THR A 192 5.40 1.84 13.39
C THR A 192 6.04 1.76 12.01
N MET A 193 6.37 0.55 11.56
CA MET A 193 6.72 0.28 10.18
C MET A 193 5.88 -0.86 9.64
N VAL A 194 5.26 -0.67 8.48
CA VAL A 194 4.39 -1.67 7.86
C VAL A 194 4.75 -1.93 6.40
N LEU A 195 4.49 -3.16 5.97
CA LEU A 195 4.32 -3.49 4.56
C LEU A 195 2.83 -3.32 4.24
N GLU A 196 2.51 -2.33 3.43
CA GLU A 196 1.17 -2.08 2.93
C GLU A 196 1.00 -2.68 1.54
N THR A 197 -0.04 -3.47 1.36
CA THR A 197 -0.48 -3.92 0.04
C THR A 197 -1.88 -3.39 -0.18
N GLN A 198 -2.07 -2.62 -1.27
CA GLN A 198 -3.32 -1.92 -1.57
C GLN A 198 -3.68 -2.01 -3.05
N GLN A 199 -4.92 -1.68 -3.38
CA GLN A 199 -5.31 -1.38 -4.76
C GLN A 199 -4.50 -0.18 -5.28
N ALA A 200 -4.28 -0.12 -6.60
CA ALA A 200 -3.50 0.94 -7.25
C ALA A 200 -4.27 2.28 -7.27
N SER A 201 -4.47 2.86 -6.08
CA SER A 201 -5.19 4.11 -5.83
C SER A 201 -4.50 4.89 -4.70
N ASP A 202 -4.59 6.21 -4.75
CA ASP A 202 -4.09 7.12 -3.70
C ASP A 202 -5.20 8.01 -3.10
N ILE A 203 -6.47 7.68 -3.38
CA ILE A 203 -7.62 8.46 -2.93
C ILE A 203 -7.79 8.32 -1.41
N THR A 204 -7.83 9.46 -0.74
CA THR A 204 -7.89 9.57 0.73
C THR A 204 -8.79 10.75 1.13
N TYR A 205 -9.68 10.50 2.10
CA TYR A 205 -10.53 11.49 2.77
C TYR A 205 -10.13 11.65 4.23
#